data_2470468c35a742aade5b5bb84f7e4c0b
#
_entry.id   2470468c35a742aade5b5bb84f7e4c0b
#
_cell.length_a   1.000
_cell.length_b   1.000
_cell.length_c   1.000
_cell.angle_alpha   90.00
_cell.angle_beta   90.00
_cell.angle_gamma   90.00
#
_symmetry.space_group_name_H-M   'P 1'
#
loop_
_entity.id
_entity.type
_entity.pdbx_description
1 polymer ?
#
loop_
_entity_poly.entity_id
_entity_poly.type
_entity_poly.pdbx_seq_one_letter_code
_entity_poly.pdbx_strand_id
1 'polypeptide(L)'
;MVNFSISANNATSYKVLLGNGETKEVTNGNFSYTYLIPGTHTYTIYVSAYNGTEFVSTSLTLTVYVATSLAWSDEFSTNGAPNSAKWTYEVNGDGGGNNEQQYYTDRPENSIVENGILKIFTKKESYKGKNYTSARLVTKGKFSTKYGKIEFRAKMPVGVGTWPALWMLGDNIDTTPWPACGEIDIMEHLGRLPNTIH
;
A
#
# COMPACT_ATOMS: atom_id res chain seq x y z
N MET A 1 7.38 9.99 19.06
CA MET A 1 8.53 10.03 19.97
C MET A 1 8.03 9.91 21.39
N VAL A 2 8.67 9.10 22.22
CA VAL A 2 8.38 8.89 23.63
C VAL A 2 9.60 9.28 24.45
N ASN A 3 9.40 10.05 25.50
CA ASN A 3 10.46 10.44 26.42
C ASN A 3 10.38 9.54 27.66
N PHE A 4 11.50 8.98 28.04
CA PHE A 4 11.66 8.14 29.22
C PHE A 4 12.43 8.90 30.29
N SER A 5 11.94 8.82 31.54
CA SER A 5 12.63 9.30 32.72
C SER A 5 12.61 8.19 33.75
N ILE A 6 13.78 7.72 34.11
CA ILE A 6 13.99 6.57 35.01
C ILE A 6 14.85 7.02 36.17
N SER A 7 14.46 6.66 37.38
CA SER A 7 15.27 6.91 38.57
C SER A 7 15.24 5.70 39.50
N ALA A 8 16.38 5.39 40.10
CA ALA A 8 16.51 4.43 41.18
C ALA A 8 17.63 4.89 42.13
N ASN A 9 17.44 4.65 43.42
CA ASN A 9 18.46 5.01 44.44
C ASN A 9 19.74 4.23 44.17
N ASN A 10 20.88 4.96 44.22
CA ASN A 10 22.22 4.43 44.02
C ASN A 10 22.48 3.76 42.66
N ALA A 11 21.63 3.92 41.67
CA ALA A 11 21.85 3.39 40.35
C ALA A 11 22.92 4.22 39.60
N THR A 12 23.83 3.55 38.93
CA THR A 12 24.91 4.15 38.12
C THR A 12 24.62 4.02 36.62
N SER A 13 23.76 3.10 36.24
CA SER A 13 23.34 2.91 34.84
C SER A 13 21.99 2.19 34.75
N TYR A 14 21.37 2.29 33.57
CA TYR A 14 20.10 1.64 33.28
C TYR A 14 20.16 0.91 31.93
N LYS A 15 19.53 -0.25 31.88
CA LYS A 15 19.27 -0.99 30.64
C LYS A 15 17.76 -1.09 30.44
N VAL A 16 17.30 -0.69 29.27
CA VAL A 16 15.88 -0.62 28.92
C VAL A 16 15.63 -1.45 27.65
N LEU A 17 14.82 -2.50 27.80
CA LEU A 17 14.27 -3.25 26.67
C LEU A 17 12.95 -2.58 26.25
N LEU A 18 12.88 -2.16 25.00
CA LEU A 18 11.81 -1.29 24.48
C LEU A 18 10.58 -2.06 23.98
N GLY A 19 10.55 -3.38 24.17
CA GLY A 19 9.41 -4.23 23.80
C GLY A 19 9.24 -4.52 22.31
N ASN A 20 10.08 -3.93 21.47
CA ASN A 20 10.13 -4.15 20.01
C ASN A 20 11.41 -4.85 19.54
N GLY A 21 12.15 -5.45 20.47
CA GLY A 21 13.44 -6.10 20.23
C GLY A 21 14.65 -5.19 20.42
N GLU A 22 14.46 -3.88 20.55
CA GLU A 22 15.55 -2.94 20.78
C GLU A 22 15.85 -2.73 22.27
N THR A 23 17.11 -2.41 22.54
CA THR A 23 17.62 -2.13 23.88
C THR A 23 18.36 -0.79 23.89
N LYS A 24 18.20 -0.03 24.98
CA LYS A 24 18.95 1.20 25.28
C LYS A 24 19.69 1.04 26.60
N GLU A 25 20.94 1.51 26.62
CA GLU A 25 21.72 1.65 27.83
C GLU A 25 22.00 3.14 28.06
N VAL A 26 21.71 3.62 29.26
CA VAL A 26 21.84 5.04 29.63
C VAL A 26 22.37 5.18 31.05
N THR A 27 23.12 6.24 31.30
CA THR A 27 23.74 6.49 32.62
C THR A 27 22.93 7.45 33.47
N ASN A 28 22.17 8.36 32.87
CA ASN A 28 21.40 9.40 33.58
C ASN A 28 19.90 9.14 33.66
N GLY A 29 19.43 8.00 33.12
CA GLY A 29 18.03 7.60 33.17
C GLY A 29 17.08 8.37 32.23
N ASN A 30 17.56 9.37 31.49
CA ASN A 30 16.76 10.16 30.58
C ASN A 30 17.14 9.90 29.12
N PHE A 31 16.16 9.54 28.30
CA PHE A 31 16.35 9.39 26.85
C PHE A 31 15.02 9.47 26.11
N SER A 32 15.10 9.62 24.80
CA SER A 32 13.94 9.59 23.91
C SER A 32 14.05 8.40 22.94
N TYR A 33 12.91 7.82 22.58
CA TYR A 33 12.82 6.78 21.57
C TYR A 33 11.63 7.00 20.64
N THR A 34 11.79 6.69 19.36
CA THR A 34 10.72 6.83 18.36
C THR A 34 10.32 5.45 17.84
N TYR A 35 9.13 5.02 18.18
CA TYR A 35 8.49 3.86 17.56
C TYR A 35 8.03 4.25 16.15
N LEU A 36 8.28 3.39 15.17
CA LEU A 36 8.05 3.68 13.76
C LEU A 36 6.93 2.84 13.11
N ILE A 37 6.48 1.78 13.79
CA ILE A 37 5.45 0.89 13.22
C ILE A 37 4.10 1.61 13.26
N PRO A 38 3.47 1.90 12.11
CA PRO A 38 2.19 2.61 12.05
C PRO A 38 1.06 1.86 12.74
N GLY A 39 0.11 2.61 13.28
CA GLY A 39 -1.03 2.07 14.02
C GLY A 39 -0.86 2.16 15.53
N THR A 40 -1.74 1.50 16.25
CA THR A 40 -1.71 1.41 17.71
C THR A 40 -1.03 0.11 18.13
N HIS A 41 0.08 0.23 18.85
CA HIS A 41 0.85 -0.91 19.34
C HIS A 41 1.09 -0.80 20.82
N THR A 42 1.04 -1.94 21.52
CA THR A 42 1.32 -2.02 22.96
C THR A 42 2.65 -2.75 23.17
N TYR A 43 3.55 -2.12 23.90
CA TYR A 43 4.89 -2.62 24.19
C TYR A 43 5.03 -2.84 25.70
N THR A 44 5.64 -3.96 26.09
CA THR A 44 6.09 -4.16 27.47
C THR A 44 7.54 -3.70 27.57
N ILE A 45 7.77 -2.66 28.33
CA ILE A 45 9.08 -2.07 28.56
C ILE A 45 9.65 -2.68 29.83
N TYR A 46 10.86 -3.26 29.77
CA TYR A 46 11.59 -3.74 30.93
C TYR A 46 12.75 -2.79 31.23
N VAL A 47 12.85 -2.38 32.47
CA VAL A 47 13.89 -1.48 32.95
C VAL A 47 14.68 -2.18 34.04
N SER A 48 15.99 -2.23 33.88
CA SER A 48 16.94 -2.70 34.89
C SER A 48 17.87 -1.54 35.31
N ALA A 49 17.90 -1.26 36.59
CA ALA A 49 18.78 -0.26 37.20
C ALA A 49 19.96 -0.95 37.88
N TYR A 50 21.19 -0.58 37.54
CA TYR A 50 22.43 -1.24 37.96
C TYR A 50 23.22 -0.38 38.95
N ASN A 51 23.85 -1.05 39.91
CA ASN A 51 24.96 -0.52 40.70
C ASN A 51 26.09 -1.56 40.70
N GLY A 52 27.07 -1.38 39.83
CA GLY A 52 28.06 -2.40 39.55
C GLY A 52 27.43 -3.66 38.95
N THR A 53 27.57 -4.80 39.62
CA THR A 53 26.99 -6.10 39.17
C THR A 53 25.59 -6.34 39.73
N GLU A 54 25.17 -5.58 40.73
CA GLU A 54 23.82 -5.70 41.30
C GLU A 54 22.81 -4.91 40.47
N PHE A 55 21.57 -5.41 40.37
CA PHE A 55 20.51 -4.70 39.69
C PHE A 55 19.14 -5.01 40.27
N VAL A 56 18.19 -4.08 40.04
CA VAL A 56 16.75 -4.27 40.24
C VAL A 56 16.03 -4.01 38.92
N SER A 57 14.92 -4.68 38.72
CA SER A 57 14.16 -4.56 37.48
C SER A 57 12.68 -4.31 37.74
N THR A 58 12.06 -3.58 36.82
CA THR A 58 10.62 -3.38 36.77
C THR A 58 10.15 -3.39 35.31
N SER A 59 8.84 -3.45 35.12
CA SER A 59 8.27 -3.34 33.78
C SER A 59 7.06 -2.42 33.78
N LEU A 60 6.77 -1.85 32.61
CA LEU A 60 5.55 -1.08 32.36
C LEU A 60 5.01 -1.41 30.97
N THR A 61 3.72 -1.23 30.81
CA THR A 61 3.06 -1.35 29.51
C THR A 61 2.87 0.04 28.91
N LEU A 62 3.31 0.22 27.67
CA LEU A 62 3.21 1.46 26.93
C LEU A 62 2.41 1.24 25.65
N THR A 63 1.30 1.96 25.48
CA THR A 63 0.57 1.99 24.22
C THR A 63 0.97 3.22 23.43
N VAL A 64 1.45 3.01 22.20
CA VAL A 64 1.91 4.06 21.28
C VAL A 64 1.04 4.04 20.04
N TYR A 65 0.54 5.21 19.66
CA TYR A 65 -0.04 5.43 18.35
C TYR A 65 0.96 6.12 17.44
N VAL A 66 1.26 5.50 16.31
CA VAL A 66 2.05 6.08 15.23
C VAL A 66 1.12 6.36 14.07
N ALA A 67 1.00 7.63 13.69
CA ALA A 67 0.14 8.03 12.58
C ALA A 67 0.56 7.32 11.30
N THR A 68 -0.41 6.76 10.59
CA THR A 68 -0.23 6.31 9.21
C THR A 68 -0.19 7.53 8.32
N SER A 69 0.90 7.73 7.59
CA SER A 69 0.93 8.70 6.49
C SER A 69 0.60 7.97 5.20
N LEU A 70 -0.33 8.51 4.41
CA LEU A 70 -0.55 8.04 3.05
C LEU A 70 0.68 8.41 2.22
N ALA A 71 1.36 7.41 1.67
CA ALA A 71 2.44 7.63 0.72
C ALA A 71 1.90 8.11 -0.63
N TRP A 72 0.71 7.64 -0.98
CA TRP A 72 -0.02 7.99 -2.19
C TRP A 72 -1.51 7.70 -2.01
N SER A 73 -2.38 8.50 -2.62
CA SER A 73 -3.81 8.24 -2.73
C SER A 73 -4.41 8.94 -3.94
N ASP A 74 -5.53 8.42 -4.41
CA ASP A 74 -6.42 9.14 -5.31
C ASP A 74 -7.88 8.92 -4.91
N GLU A 75 -8.50 9.97 -4.45
CA GLU A 75 -9.92 9.99 -4.04
C GLU A 75 -10.83 10.45 -5.19
N PHE A 76 -10.28 10.63 -6.40
CA PHE A 76 -11.00 11.02 -7.61
C PHE A 76 -11.91 12.23 -7.43
N SER A 77 -11.46 13.22 -6.67
CA SER A 77 -12.29 14.38 -6.26
C SER A 77 -12.51 15.42 -7.36
N THR A 78 -11.77 15.37 -8.46
CA THR A 78 -11.91 16.30 -9.59
C THR A 78 -12.59 15.61 -10.76
N ASN A 79 -13.75 16.09 -11.17
CA ASN A 79 -14.48 15.53 -12.32
C ASN A 79 -13.69 15.72 -13.62
N GLY A 80 -13.85 14.78 -14.57
CA GLY A 80 -13.23 14.80 -15.90
C GLY A 80 -12.28 13.63 -16.11
N ALA A 81 -11.17 13.84 -16.83
CA ALA A 81 -10.16 12.82 -17.02
C ALA A 81 -9.46 12.47 -15.69
N PRO A 82 -9.06 11.20 -15.48
CA PRO A 82 -8.17 10.83 -14.38
C PRO A 82 -6.94 11.71 -14.30
N ASN A 83 -6.50 12.04 -13.10
CA ASN A 83 -5.38 12.95 -12.87
C ASN A 83 -4.09 12.44 -13.53
N SER A 84 -3.63 13.13 -14.56
CA SER A 84 -2.44 12.76 -15.33
C SER A 84 -1.12 12.85 -14.55
N ALA A 85 -1.10 13.50 -13.38
CA ALA A 85 0.05 13.45 -12.47
C ALA A 85 0.13 12.12 -11.69
N LYS A 86 -0.98 11.38 -11.60
CA LYS A 86 -1.10 10.11 -10.86
C LYS A 86 -1.23 8.89 -11.77
N TRP A 87 -1.87 9.05 -12.94
CA TRP A 87 -2.22 7.97 -13.83
C TRP A 87 -1.70 8.18 -15.24
N THR A 88 -1.34 7.09 -15.88
CA THR A 88 -1.04 7.01 -17.31
C THR A 88 -1.99 5.98 -17.94
N TYR A 89 -2.46 6.24 -19.14
CA TYR A 89 -3.18 5.26 -19.92
C TYR A 89 -2.23 4.35 -20.66
N GLU A 90 -2.49 3.05 -20.65
CA GLU A 90 -1.99 2.15 -21.65
C GLU A 90 -2.98 2.12 -22.82
N VAL A 91 -2.52 2.53 -24.00
CA VAL A 91 -3.37 2.67 -25.19
C VAL A 91 -2.88 1.69 -26.25
N ASN A 92 -3.49 0.52 -26.30
CA ASN A 92 -3.13 -0.54 -27.24
C ASN A 92 -4.26 -1.58 -27.37
N GLY A 93 -4.10 -2.49 -28.33
CA GLY A 93 -4.99 -3.62 -28.58
C GLY A 93 -4.23 -4.92 -28.80
N ASP A 94 -3.06 -5.08 -28.16
CA ASP A 94 -2.15 -6.22 -28.33
C ASP A 94 -2.62 -7.49 -27.57
N GLY A 95 -3.68 -7.38 -26.77
CA GLY A 95 -4.28 -8.49 -26.04
C GLY A 95 -3.67 -8.76 -24.68
N GLY A 96 -2.80 -7.87 -24.17
CA GLY A 96 -2.24 -7.90 -22.82
C GLY A 96 -1.57 -9.22 -22.41
N GLY A 97 -1.04 -9.99 -23.36
CA GLY A 97 -0.49 -11.32 -23.13
C GLY A 97 -1.53 -12.44 -22.91
N ASN A 98 -2.84 -12.10 -22.82
CA ASN A 98 -3.92 -13.01 -22.44
C ASN A 98 -4.99 -13.19 -23.54
N ASN A 99 -4.71 -12.78 -24.78
CA ASN A 99 -5.66 -12.76 -25.88
C ASN A 99 -6.91 -11.91 -25.60
N GLU A 100 -6.76 -10.83 -24.87
CA GLU A 100 -7.84 -9.91 -24.55
C GLU A 100 -8.47 -9.30 -25.81
N GLN A 101 -9.78 -9.15 -25.80
CA GLN A 101 -10.55 -8.83 -27.00
C GLN A 101 -10.74 -7.33 -27.24
N GLN A 102 -10.48 -6.49 -26.23
CA GLN A 102 -10.68 -5.05 -26.30
C GLN A 102 -9.44 -4.31 -26.81
N TYR A 103 -9.70 -3.10 -27.29
CA TYR A 103 -8.69 -2.05 -27.43
C TYR A 103 -8.76 -1.15 -26.20
N TYR A 104 -7.67 -0.92 -25.50
CA TYR A 104 -7.58 0.06 -24.42
C TYR A 104 -7.40 1.45 -24.98
N THR A 105 -8.18 2.40 -24.46
CA THR A 105 -8.21 3.79 -24.92
C THR A 105 -8.05 4.77 -23.76
N ASP A 106 -7.70 6.01 -24.11
CA ASP A 106 -7.66 7.17 -23.20
C ASP A 106 -8.90 8.08 -23.33
N ARG A 107 -9.96 7.56 -23.97
CA ARG A 107 -11.19 8.32 -24.24
C ARG A 107 -12.09 8.41 -23.01
N PRO A 108 -12.83 9.52 -22.84
CA PRO A 108 -13.80 9.66 -21.74
C PRO A 108 -14.93 8.63 -21.80
N GLU A 109 -15.23 8.07 -22.99
CA GLU A 109 -16.19 6.99 -23.17
C GLU A 109 -15.76 5.68 -22.50
N ASN A 110 -14.45 5.49 -22.23
CA ASN A 110 -13.93 4.32 -21.58
C ASN A 110 -13.44 4.59 -20.15
N SER A 111 -13.10 5.85 -19.80
CA SER A 111 -12.83 6.18 -18.39
C SER A 111 -13.07 7.66 -18.11
N ILE A 112 -13.74 7.93 -17.00
CA ILE A 112 -14.02 9.28 -16.52
C ILE A 112 -14.12 9.30 -14.99
N VAL A 113 -13.76 10.42 -14.40
CA VAL A 113 -14.04 10.71 -12.99
C VAL A 113 -15.31 11.54 -12.88
N GLU A 114 -16.26 11.06 -12.11
CA GLU A 114 -17.52 11.77 -11.81
C GLU A 114 -17.95 11.51 -10.38
N ASN A 115 -18.26 12.60 -9.67
CA ASN A 115 -18.78 12.56 -8.30
C ASN A 115 -17.91 11.76 -7.32
N GLY A 116 -16.58 11.94 -7.39
CA GLY A 116 -15.63 11.25 -6.52
C GLY A 116 -15.40 9.77 -6.87
N ILE A 117 -15.72 9.36 -8.09
CA ILE A 117 -15.62 7.97 -8.54
C ILE A 117 -14.93 7.92 -9.89
N LEU A 118 -13.86 7.15 -10.01
CA LEU A 118 -13.34 6.71 -11.30
C LEU A 118 -14.26 5.63 -11.87
N LYS A 119 -14.76 5.85 -13.05
CA LYS A 119 -15.59 4.89 -13.80
C LYS A 119 -14.78 4.39 -14.99
N ILE A 120 -14.67 3.09 -15.14
CA ILE A 120 -14.10 2.41 -16.32
C ILE A 120 -15.23 1.66 -17.02
N PHE A 121 -15.40 1.90 -18.32
CA PHE A 121 -16.45 1.33 -19.13
C PHE A 121 -15.87 0.39 -20.19
N THR A 122 -16.33 -0.84 -20.20
CA THR A 122 -16.16 -1.74 -21.33
C THR A 122 -17.32 -1.53 -22.30
N LYS A 123 -17.03 -1.27 -23.57
CA LYS A 123 -18.02 -1.02 -24.62
C LYS A 123 -17.87 -2.03 -25.74
N LYS A 124 -19.00 -2.45 -26.29
CA LYS A 124 -19.05 -3.19 -27.56
C LYS A 124 -19.12 -2.20 -28.70
N GLU A 125 -18.01 -1.97 -29.35
CA GLU A 125 -17.89 -1.08 -30.50
C GLU A 125 -16.71 -1.50 -31.37
N SER A 126 -16.75 -1.21 -32.65
CA SER A 126 -15.60 -1.44 -33.55
C SER A 126 -14.61 -0.29 -33.40
N TYR A 127 -13.37 -0.61 -33.00
CA TYR A 127 -12.32 0.38 -32.83
C TYR A 127 -10.95 -0.25 -33.12
N LYS A 128 -10.22 0.32 -34.10
CA LYS A 128 -8.86 -0.12 -34.48
C LYS A 128 -8.70 -1.64 -34.61
N GLY A 129 -9.67 -2.29 -35.26
CA GLY A 129 -9.65 -3.73 -35.51
C GLY A 129 -10.09 -4.62 -34.35
N LYS A 130 -10.53 -4.05 -33.25
CA LYS A 130 -11.15 -4.75 -32.12
C LYS A 130 -12.65 -4.49 -32.07
N ASN A 131 -13.41 -5.39 -31.43
CA ASN A 131 -14.86 -5.29 -31.30
C ASN A 131 -15.31 -4.78 -29.93
N TYR A 132 -14.38 -4.48 -29.07
CA TYR A 132 -14.59 -3.95 -27.72
C TYR A 132 -13.55 -2.89 -27.41
N THR A 133 -13.91 -1.95 -26.54
CA THR A 133 -12.99 -0.98 -25.97
C THR A 133 -13.11 -0.98 -24.46
N SER A 134 -12.05 -0.59 -23.77
CA SER A 134 -12.00 -0.41 -22.32
C SER A 134 -10.89 0.60 -21.97
N ALA A 135 -10.53 0.74 -20.71
CA ALA A 135 -9.38 1.50 -20.28
C ALA A 135 -8.51 0.70 -19.31
N ARG A 136 -7.20 0.91 -19.41
CA ARG A 136 -6.20 0.45 -18.45
C ARG A 136 -5.40 1.66 -17.98
N LEU A 137 -5.41 1.89 -16.66
CA LEU A 137 -4.72 2.98 -16.00
C LEU A 137 -3.60 2.42 -15.13
N VAL A 138 -2.43 3.00 -15.22
CA VAL A 138 -1.23 2.57 -14.48
C VAL A 138 -0.56 3.75 -13.80
N THR A 139 0.14 3.50 -12.71
CA THR A 139 0.97 4.49 -12.02
C THR A 139 2.42 4.47 -12.49
N LYS A 140 2.74 3.73 -13.55
CA LYS A 140 4.10 3.58 -14.10
C LYS A 140 4.76 4.93 -14.35
N GLY A 141 5.98 5.10 -13.83
CA GLY A 141 6.75 6.36 -13.93
C GLY A 141 6.21 7.51 -13.07
N LYS A 142 5.20 7.27 -12.21
CA LYS A 142 4.58 8.28 -11.33
C LYS A 142 4.64 7.88 -9.86
N PHE A 143 4.32 6.63 -9.55
CA PHE A 143 4.39 6.08 -8.21
C PHE A 143 4.64 4.58 -8.25
N SER A 144 5.59 4.13 -7.45
CA SER A 144 5.81 2.72 -7.14
C SER A 144 6.04 2.52 -5.65
N THR A 145 5.77 1.32 -5.15
CA THR A 145 6.04 0.97 -3.75
C THR A 145 6.51 -0.47 -3.65
N LYS A 146 7.47 -0.71 -2.75
CA LYS A 146 7.96 -2.06 -2.46
C LYS A 146 7.29 -2.66 -1.24
N TYR A 147 6.90 -1.83 -0.29
CA TYR A 147 6.29 -2.24 0.97
C TYR A 147 5.16 -1.29 1.34
N GLY A 148 4.18 -1.80 2.04
CA GLY A 148 3.09 -0.98 2.55
C GLY A 148 1.76 -1.73 2.54
N LYS A 149 0.71 -1.04 2.93
CA LYS A 149 -0.68 -1.47 2.82
C LYS A 149 -1.31 -0.75 1.65
N ILE A 150 -1.96 -1.49 0.78
CA ILE A 150 -2.70 -0.97 -0.37
C ILE A 150 -4.18 -1.25 -0.13
N GLU A 151 -5.00 -0.23 -0.26
CA GLU A 151 -6.45 -0.33 -0.07
C GLU A 151 -7.17 0.23 -1.30
N PHE A 152 -8.13 -0.54 -1.81
CA PHE A 152 -9.04 -0.12 -2.85
C PHE A 152 -10.49 -0.20 -2.37
N ARG A 153 -11.32 0.72 -2.86
CA ARG A 153 -12.76 0.63 -2.80
C ARG A 153 -13.29 0.59 -4.23
N ALA A 154 -13.83 -0.54 -4.66
CA ALA A 154 -14.26 -0.73 -6.03
C ALA A 154 -15.61 -1.45 -6.10
N LYS A 155 -16.35 -1.20 -7.19
CA LYS A 155 -17.54 -1.95 -7.59
C LYS A 155 -17.23 -2.64 -8.91
N MET A 156 -17.30 -3.97 -8.89
CA MET A 156 -16.98 -4.78 -10.06
C MET A 156 -18.13 -4.80 -11.06
N PRO A 157 -17.83 -4.87 -12.37
CA PRO A 157 -18.83 -5.12 -13.39
C PRO A 157 -19.38 -6.54 -13.26
N VAL A 158 -20.58 -6.74 -13.76
CA VAL A 158 -21.23 -8.05 -13.87
C VAL A 158 -21.31 -8.47 -15.32
N GLY A 159 -21.33 -9.78 -15.58
CA GLY A 159 -21.54 -10.35 -16.90
C GLY A 159 -20.40 -11.22 -17.38
N VAL A 160 -20.76 -12.26 -18.13
CA VAL A 160 -19.80 -13.19 -18.73
C VAL A 160 -18.90 -12.46 -19.72
N GLY A 161 -17.59 -12.70 -19.62
CA GLY A 161 -16.56 -12.06 -20.45
C GLY A 161 -15.92 -10.81 -19.82
N THR A 162 -16.41 -10.33 -18.66
CA THR A 162 -15.71 -9.28 -17.91
C THR A 162 -14.58 -9.86 -17.06
N TRP A 163 -13.47 -9.13 -17.01
CA TRP A 163 -12.28 -9.47 -16.21
C TRP A 163 -11.64 -8.18 -15.66
N PRO A 164 -12.24 -7.54 -14.68
CA PRO A 164 -11.62 -6.43 -13.98
C PRO A 164 -10.53 -6.92 -13.04
N ALA A 165 -9.44 -6.14 -12.92
CA ALA A 165 -8.35 -6.42 -12.03
C ALA A 165 -7.83 -5.15 -11.34
N LEU A 166 -7.40 -5.29 -10.10
CA LEU A 166 -6.61 -4.34 -9.33
C LEU A 166 -5.32 -5.06 -8.95
N TRP A 167 -4.20 -4.63 -9.52
CA TRP A 167 -2.98 -5.41 -9.51
C TRP A 167 -1.73 -4.55 -9.58
N MET A 168 -0.59 -5.14 -9.38
CA MET A 168 0.73 -4.52 -9.41
C MET A 168 1.67 -5.32 -10.30
N LEU A 169 2.53 -4.60 -10.99
CA LEU A 169 3.60 -5.18 -11.80
C LEU A 169 4.94 -4.60 -11.36
N GLY A 170 6.01 -5.38 -11.48
CA GLY A 170 7.34 -4.90 -11.13
C GLY A 170 7.73 -3.63 -11.89
N ASP A 171 8.24 -2.63 -11.18
CA ASP A 171 8.64 -1.33 -11.74
C ASP A 171 9.79 -1.46 -12.77
N ASN A 172 10.47 -2.61 -12.77
CA ASN A 172 11.54 -2.98 -13.72
C ASN A 172 11.02 -3.70 -14.97
N ILE A 173 9.73 -3.69 -15.27
CA ILE A 173 9.11 -4.43 -16.40
C ILE A 173 9.78 -4.11 -17.76
N ASP A 174 10.28 -2.90 -17.95
CA ASP A 174 10.92 -2.50 -19.20
C ASP A 174 12.29 -3.17 -19.43
N THR A 175 12.93 -3.64 -18.39
CA THR A 175 14.25 -4.30 -18.43
C THR A 175 14.21 -5.77 -18.04
N THR A 176 13.19 -6.16 -17.28
CA THR A 176 12.97 -7.52 -16.80
C THR A 176 11.55 -7.93 -17.15
N PRO A 177 11.34 -8.66 -18.27
CA PRO A 177 10.00 -9.04 -18.72
C PRO A 177 9.26 -9.93 -17.72
N TRP A 178 7.93 -9.92 -17.81
CA TRP A 178 7.10 -10.90 -17.13
C TRP A 178 7.49 -12.33 -17.49
N PRO A 179 7.49 -13.31 -16.56
CA PRO A 179 7.08 -13.18 -15.15
C PRO A 179 8.22 -12.76 -14.21
N ALA A 180 9.43 -12.54 -14.68
CA ALA A 180 10.61 -12.29 -13.83
C ALA A 180 10.56 -10.93 -13.11
N CYS A 181 9.83 -9.94 -13.64
CA CYS A 181 9.59 -8.66 -12.94
C CYS A 181 8.73 -8.82 -11.69
N GLY A 182 7.96 -9.91 -11.59
CA GLY A 182 6.96 -10.15 -10.55
C GLY A 182 5.63 -9.44 -10.81
N GLU A 183 4.55 -10.06 -10.30
CA GLU A 183 3.17 -9.56 -10.37
C GLU A 183 2.48 -9.87 -9.05
N ILE A 184 1.62 -8.98 -8.60
CA ILE A 184 0.78 -9.17 -7.42
C ILE A 184 -0.64 -8.74 -7.78
N ASP A 185 -1.56 -9.68 -7.81
CA ASP A 185 -2.97 -9.43 -8.00
C ASP A 185 -3.63 -9.20 -6.65
N ILE A 186 -4.10 -7.97 -6.42
CA ILE A 186 -4.78 -7.60 -5.20
C ILE A 186 -6.23 -8.07 -5.28
N MET A 187 -6.80 -8.02 -6.47
CA MET A 187 -8.12 -8.51 -6.80
C MET A 187 -8.25 -8.79 -8.29
N GLU A 188 -8.69 -9.98 -8.62
CA GLU A 188 -9.21 -10.34 -9.94
C GLU A 188 -10.63 -10.87 -9.83
N HIS A 189 -11.47 -10.52 -10.80
CA HIS A 189 -12.84 -11.02 -10.87
C HIS A 189 -13.19 -11.47 -12.28
N LEU A 190 -13.64 -12.69 -12.39
CA LEU A 190 -14.15 -13.24 -13.65
C LEU A 190 -15.68 -13.20 -13.66
N GLY A 191 -16.28 -12.43 -14.56
CA GLY A 191 -17.71 -12.24 -14.60
C GLY A 191 -18.55 -13.51 -14.87
N ARG A 192 -17.91 -14.62 -15.28
CA ARG A 192 -18.50 -15.96 -15.34
C ARG A 192 -18.61 -16.64 -13.95
N LEU A 193 -17.90 -16.13 -12.95
CA LEU A 193 -17.86 -16.61 -11.58
C LEU A 193 -18.25 -15.47 -10.63
N PRO A 194 -19.50 -14.99 -10.65
CA PRO A 194 -19.88 -13.71 -10.06
C PRO A 194 -19.73 -13.63 -8.54
N ASN A 195 -19.59 -14.78 -7.87
CA ASN A 195 -19.45 -14.86 -6.42
C ASN A 195 -18.00 -15.19 -5.97
N THR A 196 -17.03 -15.12 -6.90
CA THR A 196 -15.62 -15.46 -6.61
C THR A 196 -14.73 -14.27 -6.91
N ILE A 197 -13.88 -13.92 -5.97
CA ILE A 197 -12.76 -12.99 -6.12
C ILE A 197 -11.49 -13.82 -6.01
N HIS A 198 -10.57 -13.60 -6.92
CA HIS A 198 -9.26 -14.25 -6.96
C HIS A 198 -8.18 -13.29 -6.50
#